data_96a51a23afe6dc1243d25e85be3e1372
#
_entry.id   96a51a23afe6dc1243d25e85be3e1372
#
_cell.length_a   1.000
_cell.length_b   1.000
_cell.length_c   1.000
_cell.angle_alpha   90.00
_cell.angle_beta   90.00
_cell.angle_gamma   90.00
#
_symmetry.space_group_name_H-M   'P 1'
#
loop_
_entity.id
_entity.type
_entity.pdbx_description
1 polymer ?
#
loop_
_entity_poly.entity_id
_entity_poly.type
_entity_poly.pdbx_seq_one_letter_code
_entity_poly.pdbx_strand_id
1 'polypeptide(L)'
;MKNGESMQDVKSANLELFYDCIDESNNILYEALHKNYFELIELTVNNILAADVICDVDDEVAEKLNKEYDKIANIDFTVEDVRKAMQAIILKGFKELRIPNGNTTPDTLGIFIAYLISKLVKEKSLSLMDPLCGTGNMLHTIINHLDKDCQAFACDNDLWMTKLTTMVSNLLGTPVEVYLQDCLTLNQKNLDCIVFDMPNTVKEDNKEYFPYKAILHFSEMLKENGSMIGIVNNDFFDYDKNQEFKKALLKDCSIIGLVELPDSLFVSKPKVILVIQKKIYEDKKNCFMVKLPSFTNVKEFNSSLMEIEAWFEKNKI
;
A
#
# COMPACT_ATOMS: atom_id res chain seq x y z
N MET A 1 29.83 -22.42 10.21
CA MET A 1 28.36 -22.49 10.18
C MET A 1 27.92 -23.11 11.48
N LYS A 2 27.35 -22.35 12.39
CA LYS A 2 26.79 -22.79 13.67
C LYS A 2 25.37 -23.30 13.45
N ASN A 3 25.15 -24.45 14.00
CA ASN A 3 23.96 -25.29 14.05
C ASN A 3 22.58 -24.62 13.96
N GLY A 4 21.77 -25.04 12.95
CA GLY A 4 20.34 -25.31 13.16
C GLY A 4 19.37 -24.15 13.05
N GLU A 5 19.78 -22.92 12.78
CA GLU A 5 18.85 -21.84 12.51
C GLU A 5 18.29 -21.96 11.07
N SER A 6 16.97 -22.01 10.95
CA SER A 6 16.33 -22.04 9.65
C SER A 6 16.47 -20.66 8.98
N MET A 7 16.40 -20.61 7.66
CA MET A 7 16.44 -19.35 6.90
C MET A 7 15.28 -18.40 7.30
N GLN A 8 14.23 -18.95 7.90
CA GLN A 8 13.07 -18.22 8.41
C GLN A 8 13.34 -17.59 9.77
N ASP A 9 14.14 -18.27 10.64
CA ASP A 9 14.53 -17.74 11.95
C ASP A 9 15.51 -16.56 11.79
N VAL A 10 16.43 -16.62 10.83
CA VAL A 10 17.36 -15.53 10.52
C VAL A 10 16.63 -14.29 10.00
N LYS A 11 15.61 -14.46 9.14
CA LYS A 11 14.81 -13.34 8.63
C LYS A 11 14.00 -12.67 9.74
N SER A 12 13.44 -13.45 10.69
CA SER A 12 12.72 -12.89 11.83
C SER A 12 13.66 -12.08 12.73
N ALA A 13 14.88 -12.58 12.97
CA ALA A 13 15.89 -11.90 13.79
C ALA A 13 16.36 -10.56 13.17
N ASN A 14 16.54 -10.50 11.86
CA ASN A 14 16.89 -9.25 11.18
C ASN A 14 15.79 -8.19 11.29
N LEU A 15 14.55 -8.59 11.08
CA LEU A 15 13.40 -7.68 11.25
C LEU A 15 13.36 -7.12 12.67
N GLU A 16 13.49 -7.98 13.69
CA GLU A 16 13.51 -7.56 15.10
C GLU A 16 14.67 -6.61 15.37
N LEU A 17 15.86 -6.92 14.87
CA LEU A 17 17.04 -6.07 15.06
C LEU A 17 16.87 -4.68 14.46
N PHE A 18 16.29 -4.58 13.26
CA PHE A 18 16.04 -3.28 12.63
C PHE A 18 14.93 -2.51 13.38
N TYR A 19 13.87 -3.20 13.81
CA TYR A 19 12.82 -2.63 14.63
C TYR A 19 13.38 -2.06 15.94
N ASP A 20 14.15 -2.87 16.69
CA ASP A 20 14.72 -2.49 17.98
C ASP A 20 15.66 -1.28 17.83
N CYS A 21 16.48 -1.24 16.80
CA CYS A 21 17.34 -0.10 16.53
C CYS A 21 16.55 1.21 16.37
N ILE A 22 15.46 1.20 15.61
CA ILE A 22 14.63 2.41 15.43
C ILE A 22 13.90 2.74 16.73
N ASP A 23 13.34 1.74 17.42
CA ASP A 23 12.57 1.95 18.62
C ASP A 23 13.41 2.52 19.75
N GLU A 24 14.60 1.97 19.99
CA GLU A 24 15.54 2.48 21.00
C GLU A 24 16.08 3.87 20.62
N SER A 25 16.37 4.12 19.35
CA SER A 25 16.76 5.45 18.90
C SER A 25 15.65 6.50 19.12
N ASN A 26 14.40 6.13 18.88
CA ASN A 26 13.26 7.00 19.17
C ASN A 26 13.10 7.26 20.68
N ASN A 27 13.36 6.27 21.55
CA ASN A 27 13.34 6.45 23.01
C ASN A 27 14.43 7.43 23.46
N ILE A 28 15.66 7.26 22.95
CA ILE A 28 16.79 8.16 23.24
C ILE A 28 16.45 9.60 22.81
N LEU A 29 15.94 9.76 21.60
CA LEU A 29 15.54 11.08 21.06
C LEU A 29 14.36 11.68 21.81
N TYR A 30 13.41 10.87 22.27
CA TYR A 30 12.28 11.35 23.06
C TYR A 30 12.73 11.97 24.39
N GLU A 31 13.65 11.30 25.10
CA GLU A 31 14.21 11.83 26.35
C GLU A 31 14.96 13.14 26.16
N ALA A 32 15.65 13.30 25.02
CA ALA A 32 16.43 14.48 24.73
C ALA A 32 15.60 15.66 24.20
N LEU A 33 14.62 15.40 23.31
CA LEU A 33 13.95 16.42 22.50
C LEU A 33 12.46 16.59 22.82
N HIS A 34 11.82 15.64 23.52
CA HIS A 34 10.38 15.65 23.83
C HIS A 34 9.46 15.89 22.65
N LYS A 35 9.84 15.37 21.46
CA LYS A 35 9.06 15.48 20.22
C LYS A 35 7.98 14.40 20.14
N ASN A 36 7.02 14.58 19.21
CA ASN A 36 6.03 13.53 18.94
C ASN A 36 6.66 12.33 18.22
N TYR A 37 6.01 11.18 18.31
CA TYR A 37 6.58 9.92 17.84
C TYR A 37 6.94 9.91 16.34
N PHE A 38 6.15 10.56 15.48
CA PHE A 38 6.46 10.62 14.04
C PHE A 38 7.64 11.55 13.72
N GLU A 39 7.81 12.64 14.49
CA GLU A 39 9.00 13.48 14.38
C GLU A 39 10.27 12.71 14.80
N LEU A 40 10.16 11.85 15.80
CA LEU A 40 11.29 11.00 16.24
C LEU A 40 11.65 9.97 15.17
N ILE A 41 10.66 9.30 14.55
CA ILE A 41 10.89 8.40 13.41
C ILE A 41 11.60 9.14 12.29
N GLU A 42 11.16 10.37 11.95
CA GLU A 42 11.77 11.18 10.89
C GLU A 42 13.24 11.46 11.17
N LEU A 43 13.58 11.84 12.40
CA LEU A 43 14.98 12.08 12.81
C LEU A 43 15.82 10.80 12.74
N THR A 44 15.32 9.70 13.30
CA THR A 44 15.99 8.40 13.29
C THR A 44 16.25 7.90 11.87
N VAL A 45 15.24 7.95 10.99
CA VAL A 45 15.36 7.53 9.60
C VAL A 45 16.37 8.40 8.86
N ASN A 46 16.36 9.72 9.07
CA ASN A 46 17.32 10.63 8.45
C ASN A 46 18.76 10.35 8.90
N ASN A 47 18.98 10.04 10.18
CA ASN A 47 20.29 9.65 10.68
C ASN A 47 20.77 8.34 10.04
N ILE A 48 19.91 7.32 9.97
CA ILE A 48 20.24 6.03 9.31
C ILE A 48 20.59 6.23 7.84
N LEU A 49 19.82 7.03 7.10
CA LEU A 49 20.09 7.32 5.68
C LEU A 49 21.37 8.12 5.46
N ALA A 50 21.71 9.00 6.40
CA ALA A 50 22.96 9.75 6.36
C ALA A 50 24.18 8.92 6.83
N ALA A 51 23.96 7.76 7.44
CA ALA A 51 24.96 6.99 8.16
C ALA A 51 25.72 7.84 9.22
N ASP A 52 25.04 8.80 9.84
CA ASP A 52 25.57 9.74 10.82
C ASP A 52 24.44 10.36 11.64
N VAL A 53 24.73 10.86 12.83
CA VAL A 53 23.77 11.62 13.65
C VAL A 53 23.75 13.07 13.19
N ILE A 54 22.77 13.39 12.35
CA ILE A 54 22.63 14.74 11.74
C ILE A 54 21.60 15.63 12.46
N CYS A 55 20.84 15.09 13.43
CA CYS A 55 19.90 15.85 14.23
C CYS A 55 20.64 16.67 15.32
N ASP A 56 20.04 17.80 15.73
CA ASP A 56 20.60 18.70 16.72
C ASP A 56 20.43 18.15 18.15
N VAL A 57 21.44 17.44 18.62
CA VAL A 57 21.53 16.82 19.93
C VAL A 57 22.93 17.01 20.50
N ASP A 58 23.11 16.86 21.83
CA ASP A 58 24.43 16.90 22.45
C ASP A 58 25.28 15.65 22.14
N ASP A 59 26.59 15.75 22.44
CA ASP A 59 27.55 14.68 22.14
C ASP A 59 27.22 13.36 22.87
N GLU A 60 26.65 13.41 24.08
CA GLU A 60 26.28 12.22 24.85
C GLU A 60 25.11 11.49 24.17
N VAL A 61 24.10 12.21 23.71
CA VAL A 61 22.97 11.64 22.97
C VAL A 61 23.44 11.10 21.62
N ALA A 62 24.29 11.83 20.90
CA ALA A 62 24.85 11.39 19.64
C ALA A 62 25.64 10.08 19.78
N GLU A 63 26.46 9.94 20.86
CA GLU A 63 27.18 8.69 21.15
C GLU A 63 26.25 7.51 21.42
N LYS A 64 25.12 7.73 22.13
CA LYS A 64 24.11 6.70 22.37
C LYS A 64 23.45 6.24 21.07
N LEU A 65 23.06 7.19 20.22
CA LEU A 65 22.46 6.91 18.91
C LEU A 65 23.42 6.13 18.00
N ASN A 66 24.69 6.53 17.93
CA ASN A 66 25.69 5.82 17.14
C ASN A 66 25.85 4.36 17.59
N LYS A 67 25.79 4.07 18.89
CA LYS A 67 25.81 2.69 19.41
C LYS A 67 24.62 1.85 18.92
N GLU A 68 23.44 2.47 18.76
CA GLU A 68 22.29 1.78 18.19
C GLU A 68 22.48 1.53 16.69
N TYR A 69 22.95 2.53 15.93
CA TYR A 69 23.16 2.40 14.48
C TYR A 69 24.29 1.42 14.15
N ASP A 70 25.33 1.32 14.97
CA ASP A 70 26.42 0.32 14.81
C ASP A 70 25.90 -1.13 14.84
N LYS A 71 24.78 -1.40 15.53
CA LYS A 71 24.17 -2.74 15.58
C LYS A 71 23.66 -3.20 14.21
N ILE A 72 23.25 -2.26 13.36
CA ILE A 72 22.66 -2.54 12.05
C ILE A 72 23.60 -2.26 10.87
N ALA A 73 24.69 -1.52 11.08
CA ALA A 73 25.57 -0.99 10.03
C ALA A 73 26.17 -2.07 9.08
N ASN A 74 26.41 -3.28 9.60
CA ASN A 74 27.03 -4.38 8.84
C ASN A 74 26.09 -5.55 8.55
N ILE A 75 24.78 -5.32 8.66
CA ILE A 75 23.75 -6.34 8.41
C ILE A 75 23.15 -6.15 7.03
N ASP A 76 23.06 -7.23 6.28
CA ASP A 76 22.41 -7.26 4.98
C ASP A 76 20.89 -7.54 5.18
N PHE A 77 20.12 -6.48 5.29
CA PHE A 77 18.67 -6.55 5.44
C PHE A 77 17.99 -6.76 4.09
N THR A 78 17.03 -7.65 4.05
CA THR A 78 16.15 -7.71 2.89
C THR A 78 15.18 -6.52 2.89
N VAL A 79 14.70 -6.13 1.70
CA VAL A 79 13.69 -5.07 1.54
C VAL A 79 12.46 -5.34 2.41
N GLU A 80 12.05 -6.62 2.55
CA GLU A 80 10.92 -7.01 3.39
C GLU A 80 11.21 -6.92 4.89
N ASP A 81 12.44 -7.16 5.36
CA ASP A 81 12.79 -6.97 6.77
C ASP A 81 12.61 -5.50 7.16
N VAL A 82 13.16 -4.60 6.35
CA VAL A 82 13.06 -3.14 6.56
C VAL A 82 11.60 -2.66 6.46
N ARG A 83 10.87 -3.07 5.40
CA ARG A 83 9.48 -2.67 5.21
C ARG A 83 8.59 -3.08 6.39
N LYS A 84 8.69 -4.34 6.84
CA LYS A 84 7.88 -4.85 7.95
C LYS A 84 8.25 -4.25 9.29
N ALA A 85 9.54 -4.00 9.54
CA ALA A 85 9.97 -3.29 10.74
C ALA A 85 9.39 -1.87 10.76
N MET A 86 9.48 -1.14 9.65
CA MET A 86 8.88 0.20 9.52
C MET A 86 7.36 0.17 9.68
N GLN A 87 6.66 -0.82 9.13
CA GLN A 87 5.23 -1.00 9.34
C GLN A 87 4.91 -1.14 10.83
N ALA A 88 5.65 -1.96 11.57
CA ALA A 88 5.44 -2.15 13.00
C ALA A 88 5.73 -0.86 13.81
N ILE A 89 6.77 -0.12 13.47
CA ILE A 89 7.11 1.18 14.05
C ILE A 89 6.00 2.22 13.79
N ILE A 90 5.49 2.30 12.57
CA ILE A 90 4.39 3.21 12.22
C ILE A 90 3.11 2.85 12.98
N LEU A 91 2.79 1.56 13.09
CA LEU A 91 1.62 1.09 13.87
C LEU A 91 1.78 1.39 15.36
N LYS A 92 3.00 1.29 15.92
CA LYS A 92 3.29 1.76 17.28
C LYS A 92 3.03 3.27 17.39
N GLY A 93 3.50 4.07 16.42
CA GLY A 93 3.26 5.51 16.39
C GLY A 93 1.77 5.87 16.34
N PHE A 94 0.96 5.16 15.56
CA PHE A 94 -0.50 5.36 15.56
C PHE A 94 -1.09 5.11 16.94
N LYS A 95 -0.65 4.06 17.65
CA LYS A 95 -1.11 3.77 19.00
C LYS A 95 -0.71 4.87 19.99
N GLU A 96 0.55 5.31 19.95
CA GLU A 96 1.06 6.38 20.81
C GLU A 96 0.32 7.71 20.60
N LEU A 97 0.05 8.05 19.34
CA LEU A 97 -0.65 9.27 18.94
C LEU A 97 -2.18 9.12 18.93
N ARG A 98 -2.71 7.95 19.29
CA ARG A 98 -4.15 7.62 19.27
C ARG A 98 -4.81 7.81 17.90
N ILE A 99 -4.07 7.54 16.83
CA ILE A 99 -4.57 7.58 15.47
C ILE A 99 -5.18 6.20 15.12
N PRO A 100 -6.38 6.15 14.53
CA PRO A 100 -6.97 4.88 14.10
C PRO A 100 -6.10 4.15 13.06
N ASN A 101 -5.93 2.82 13.22
CA ASN A 101 -5.10 2.00 12.31
C ASN A 101 -5.70 1.80 10.89
N GLY A 102 -6.82 2.44 10.58
CA GLY A 102 -7.52 2.29 9.30
C GLY A 102 -6.76 2.78 8.06
N ASN A 103 -5.61 3.45 8.27
CA ASN A 103 -4.78 3.98 7.19
C ASN A 103 -3.67 3.01 6.74
N THR A 104 -3.71 1.76 7.22
CA THR A 104 -2.72 0.73 6.85
C THR A 104 -3.45 -0.48 6.28
N THR A 105 -3.32 -0.69 4.98
CA THR A 105 -3.86 -1.87 4.30
C THR A 105 -3.02 -3.10 4.65
N PRO A 106 -3.64 -4.25 4.99
CA PRO A 106 -2.92 -5.48 5.28
C PRO A 106 -2.04 -5.97 4.11
N ASP A 107 -0.86 -6.50 4.41
CA ASP A 107 0.11 -7.00 3.43
C ASP A 107 -0.49 -8.06 2.49
N THR A 108 -1.34 -8.94 3.02
CA THR A 108 -2.01 -9.98 2.24
C THR A 108 -2.83 -9.42 1.09
N LEU A 109 -3.43 -8.24 1.26
CA LEU A 109 -4.16 -7.53 0.19
C LEU A 109 -3.21 -6.94 -0.83
N GLY A 110 -2.10 -6.34 -0.40
CA GLY A 110 -1.06 -5.84 -1.31
C GLY A 110 -0.47 -6.95 -2.18
N ILE A 111 -0.17 -8.11 -1.59
CA ILE A 111 0.33 -9.30 -2.31
C ILE A 111 -0.71 -9.80 -3.33
N PHE A 112 -1.98 -9.87 -2.93
CA PHE A 112 -3.05 -10.29 -3.84
C PHE A 112 -3.26 -9.28 -4.98
N ILE A 113 -3.17 -7.98 -4.71
CA ILE A 113 -3.24 -6.94 -5.75
C ILE A 113 -2.04 -7.04 -6.70
N ALA A 114 -0.83 -7.30 -6.20
CA ALA A 114 0.34 -7.55 -7.05
C ALA A 114 0.12 -8.75 -7.99
N TYR A 115 -0.50 -9.83 -7.50
CA TYR A 115 -0.92 -10.95 -8.35
C TYR A 115 -1.89 -10.51 -9.45
N LEU A 116 -2.92 -9.71 -9.15
CA LEU A 116 -3.86 -9.21 -10.16
C LEU A 116 -3.16 -8.31 -11.18
N ILE A 117 -2.26 -7.43 -10.75
CA ILE A 117 -1.45 -6.59 -11.65
C ILE A 117 -0.61 -7.46 -12.60
N SER A 118 -0.01 -8.54 -12.11
CA SER A 118 0.79 -9.46 -12.95
C SER A 118 -0.02 -10.11 -14.07
N LYS A 119 -1.33 -10.28 -13.87
CA LYS A 119 -2.26 -10.80 -14.89
C LYS A 119 -2.71 -9.72 -15.88
N LEU A 120 -2.85 -8.48 -15.43
CA LEU A 120 -3.38 -7.36 -16.23
C LEU A 120 -2.31 -6.64 -17.05
N VAL A 121 -1.11 -6.46 -16.49
CA VAL A 121 -0.01 -5.75 -17.12
C VAL A 121 1.04 -6.76 -17.55
N LYS A 122 1.26 -6.90 -18.85
CA LYS A 122 2.22 -7.89 -19.41
C LYS A 122 3.63 -7.31 -19.61
N GLU A 123 3.72 -6.01 -19.70
CA GLU A 123 5.00 -5.29 -19.87
C GLU A 123 5.92 -5.50 -18.67
N LYS A 124 7.25 -5.44 -18.91
CA LYS A 124 8.26 -5.55 -17.84
C LYS A 124 8.35 -4.30 -16.97
N SER A 125 8.00 -3.15 -17.52
CA SER A 125 7.95 -1.89 -16.80
C SER A 125 6.52 -1.36 -16.76
N LEU A 126 6.12 -0.73 -15.65
CA LEU A 126 4.82 -0.09 -15.52
C LEU A 126 4.91 1.20 -14.71
N SER A 127 4.02 2.13 -15.02
CA SER A 127 3.72 3.28 -14.19
C SER A 127 2.57 2.93 -13.24
N LEU A 128 2.86 2.93 -11.94
CA LEU A 128 1.93 2.54 -10.88
C LEU A 128 1.64 3.73 -9.97
N MET A 129 0.38 4.00 -9.68
CA MET A 129 0.00 5.07 -8.76
C MET A 129 -0.93 4.58 -7.67
N ASP A 130 -0.68 5.04 -6.45
CA ASP A 130 -1.62 4.99 -5.33
C ASP A 130 -2.06 6.42 -4.95
N PRO A 131 -3.24 6.88 -5.40
CA PRO A 131 -3.71 8.24 -5.15
C PRO A 131 -4.29 8.45 -3.75
N LEU A 132 -4.32 7.43 -2.89
CA LEU A 132 -4.82 7.43 -1.52
C LEU A 132 -3.87 6.62 -0.62
N CYS A 133 -2.57 6.91 -0.70
CA CYS A 133 -1.50 6.00 -0.28
C CYS A 133 -1.42 5.76 1.24
N GLY A 134 -1.98 6.65 2.07
CA GLY A 134 -1.80 6.57 3.52
C GLY A 134 -0.31 6.48 3.88
N THR A 135 0.07 5.44 4.60
CA THR A 135 1.48 5.18 4.98
C THR A 135 2.34 4.55 3.88
N GLY A 136 1.78 4.35 2.69
CA GLY A 136 2.45 3.68 1.57
C GLY A 136 2.57 2.15 1.70
N ASN A 137 2.06 1.55 2.79
CA ASN A 137 2.27 0.12 3.03
C ASN A 137 1.77 -0.77 1.88
N MET A 138 0.58 -0.49 1.35
CA MET A 138 0.04 -1.25 0.21
C MET A 138 0.91 -1.09 -1.03
N LEU A 139 1.28 0.14 -1.38
CA LEU A 139 2.12 0.43 -2.55
C LEU A 139 3.48 -0.27 -2.47
N HIS A 140 4.19 -0.14 -1.34
CA HIS A 140 5.49 -0.79 -1.16
C HIS A 140 5.37 -2.32 -1.15
N THR A 141 4.33 -2.87 -0.53
CA THR A 141 4.05 -4.32 -0.60
C THR A 141 3.86 -4.78 -2.04
N ILE A 142 3.08 -4.04 -2.84
CA ILE A 142 2.85 -4.37 -4.26
C ILE A 142 4.17 -4.34 -5.02
N ILE A 143 4.94 -3.26 -4.92
CA ILE A 143 6.21 -3.11 -5.65
C ILE A 143 7.18 -4.26 -5.32
N ASN A 144 7.30 -4.62 -4.04
CA ASN A 144 8.20 -5.69 -3.61
C ASN A 144 7.79 -7.10 -4.09
N HIS A 145 6.52 -7.28 -4.46
CA HIS A 145 6.00 -8.56 -4.96
C HIS A 145 5.75 -8.59 -6.47
N LEU A 146 6.09 -7.50 -7.17
CA LEU A 146 6.06 -7.44 -8.62
C LEU A 146 7.47 -7.70 -9.18
N ASP A 147 7.58 -8.65 -10.10
CA ASP A 147 8.80 -8.85 -10.90
C ASP A 147 8.79 -7.88 -12.11
N LYS A 148 8.78 -6.58 -11.81
CA LYS A 148 8.66 -5.50 -12.80
C LYS A 148 9.37 -4.24 -12.34
N ASP A 149 9.89 -3.48 -13.31
CA ASP A 149 10.38 -2.14 -13.08
C ASP A 149 9.21 -1.17 -12.89
N CYS A 150 9.05 -0.62 -11.69
CA CYS A 150 7.94 0.26 -11.37
C CYS A 150 8.39 1.73 -11.34
N GLN A 151 7.78 2.57 -12.19
CA GLN A 151 7.75 4.00 -11.95
C GLN A 151 6.56 4.29 -11.02
N ALA A 152 6.84 4.51 -9.74
CA ALA A 152 5.82 4.56 -8.71
C ALA A 152 5.49 6.00 -8.27
N PHE A 153 4.19 6.26 -8.10
CA PHE A 153 3.63 7.52 -7.65
C PHE A 153 2.70 7.28 -6.46
N ALA A 154 2.71 8.19 -5.51
CA ALA A 154 1.83 8.15 -4.34
C ALA A 154 1.23 9.53 -4.07
N CYS A 155 0.03 9.57 -3.53
CA CYS A 155 -0.60 10.82 -3.09
C CYS A 155 -1.39 10.60 -1.81
N ASP A 156 -1.30 11.58 -0.92
CA ASP A 156 -2.19 11.71 0.22
C ASP A 156 -2.36 13.21 0.56
N ASN A 157 -3.44 13.58 1.19
CA ASN A 157 -3.68 14.94 1.66
C ASN A 157 -3.20 15.19 3.10
N ASP A 158 -2.71 14.16 3.77
CA ASP A 158 -2.14 14.23 5.11
C ASP A 158 -0.60 14.31 5.03
N LEU A 159 -0.04 15.34 5.67
CA LEU A 159 1.41 15.56 5.69
C LEU A 159 2.19 14.39 6.30
N TRP A 160 1.67 13.80 7.38
CA TRP A 160 2.38 12.69 8.03
C TRP A 160 2.31 11.41 7.20
N MET A 161 1.18 11.15 6.54
CA MET A 161 1.07 10.00 5.64
C MET A 161 2.09 10.10 4.50
N THR A 162 2.19 11.25 3.85
CA THR A 162 3.17 11.46 2.76
C THR A 162 4.61 11.39 3.26
N LYS A 163 4.92 11.95 4.43
CA LYS A 163 6.26 11.83 5.04
C LYS A 163 6.62 10.37 5.36
N LEU A 164 5.71 9.61 5.98
CA LEU A 164 5.92 8.20 6.30
C LEU A 164 6.14 7.37 5.03
N THR A 165 5.34 7.58 3.99
CA THR A 165 5.53 6.94 2.68
C THR A 165 6.90 7.25 2.10
N THR A 166 7.34 8.51 2.15
CA THR A 166 8.66 8.95 1.65
C THR A 166 9.81 8.32 2.45
N MET A 167 9.70 8.30 3.79
CA MET A 167 10.73 7.69 4.65
C MET A 167 10.90 6.20 4.36
N VAL A 168 9.80 5.46 4.25
CA VAL A 168 9.83 4.04 3.89
C VAL A 168 10.44 3.86 2.52
N SER A 169 10.02 4.63 1.51
CA SER A 169 10.56 4.59 0.16
C SER A 169 12.09 4.77 0.13
N ASN A 170 12.60 5.75 0.87
CA ASN A 170 14.04 6.05 0.94
C ASN A 170 14.82 4.90 1.61
N LEU A 171 14.32 4.34 2.71
CA LEU A 171 14.95 3.20 3.38
C LEU A 171 14.97 1.95 2.52
N LEU A 172 13.93 1.71 1.72
CA LEU A 172 13.85 0.57 0.81
C LEU A 172 14.70 0.76 -0.47
N GLY A 173 15.19 1.97 -0.72
CA GLY A 173 15.84 2.30 -1.99
C GLY A 173 14.90 2.20 -3.19
N THR A 174 13.59 2.25 -2.97
CA THR A 174 12.56 2.15 -4.01
C THR A 174 12.03 3.54 -4.30
N PRO A 175 12.37 4.17 -5.44
CA PRO A 175 11.96 5.54 -5.73
C PRO A 175 10.44 5.62 -5.94
N VAL A 176 9.76 6.39 -5.10
CA VAL A 176 8.35 6.75 -5.22
C VAL A 176 8.23 8.26 -5.24
N GLU A 177 7.56 8.80 -6.24
CA GLU A 177 7.25 10.23 -6.30
C GLU A 177 5.98 10.51 -5.48
N VAL A 178 6.13 11.21 -4.34
CA VAL A 178 5.05 11.39 -3.37
C VAL A 178 4.50 12.82 -3.43
N TYR A 179 3.18 12.95 -3.57
CA TYR A 179 2.46 14.22 -3.65
C TYR A 179 1.63 14.47 -2.40
N LEU A 180 1.83 15.62 -1.76
CA LEU A 180 0.98 16.13 -0.69
C LEU A 180 -0.11 17.03 -1.31
N GLN A 181 -1.24 16.44 -1.69
CA GLN A 181 -2.36 17.19 -2.29
C GLN A 181 -3.67 16.40 -2.26
N ASP A 182 -4.78 17.06 -2.59
CA ASP A 182 -6.05 16.37 -2.83
C ASP A 182 -5.96 15.48 -4.08
N CYS A 183 -6.29 14.21 -3.94
CA CYS A 183 -6.25 13.23 -5.03
C CYS A 183 -7.12 13.62 -6.24
N LEU A 184 -8.16 14.42 -6.05
CA LEU A 184 -9.01 14.93 -7.12
C LEU A 184 -8.36 16.06 -7.94
N THR A 185 -7.19 16.56 -7.51
CA THR A 185 -6.41 17.57 -8.23
C THR A 185 -5.20 16.99 -8.98
N LEU A 186 -5.01 15.68 -8.91
CA LEU A 186 -3.95 14.98 -9.63
C LEU A 186 -4.12 15.11 -11.14
N ASN A 187 -3.01 15.35 -11.84
CA ASN A 187 -2.98 15.53 -13.29
C ASN A 187 -2.09 14.53 -14.04
N GLN A 188 -1.65 13.47 -13.35
CA GLN A 188 -0.92 12.39 -13.99
C GLN A 188 -1.77 11.78 -15.10
N LYS A 189 -1.14 11.39 -16.19
CA LYS A 189 -1.81 10.76 -17.35
C LYS A 189 -0.98 9.57 -17.83
N ASN A 190 -1.61 8.72 -18.60
CA ASN A 190 -1.00 7.56 -19.23
C ASN A 190 -0.46 6.52 -18.24
N LEU A 191 -1.11 6.38 -17.07
CA LEU A 191 -0.76 5.37 -16.08
C LEU A 191 -1.17 3.97 -16.54
N ASP A 192 -0.28 3.00 -16.32
CA ASP A 192 -0.55 1.58 -16.57
C ASP A 192 -1.51 1.01 -15.55
N CYS A 193 -1.27 1.36 -14.29
CA CYS A 193 -2.06 0.83 -13.18
C CYS A 193 -2.27 1.88 -12.08
N ILE A 194 -3.49 1.89 -11.53
CA ILE A 194 -3.84 2.66 -10.34
C ILE A 194 -4.35 1.68 -9.29
N VAL A 195 -3.84 1.79 -8.06
CA VAL A 195 -4.27 1.00 -6.91
C VAL A 195 -4.71 1.93 -5.79
N PHE A 196 -5.70 1.54 -4.99
CA PHE A 196 -6.11 2.33 -3.83
C PHE A 196 -6.90 1.49 -2.82
N ASP A 197 -6.82 1.87 -1.55
CA ASP A 197 -7.77 1.46 -0.51
C ASP A 197 -8.66 2.65 -0.16
N MET A 198 -9.92 2.61 -0.61
CA MET A 198 -10.85 3.71 -0.42
C MET A 198 -11.16 3.88 1.07
N PRO A 199 -11.02 5.09 1.63
CA PRO A 199 -11.39 5.34 3.02
C PRO A 199 -12.87 5.03 3.24
N ASN A 200 -13.20 4.58 4.47
CA ASN A 200 -14.58 4.33 4.84
C ASN A 200 -15.38 5.64 4.82
N THR A 201 -16.12 5.84 3.74
CA THR A 201 -16.97 7.01 3.57
C THR A 201 -18.43 6.61 3.67
N VAL A 202 -19.23 7.47 4.27
CA VAL A 202 -20.69 7.37 4.26
C VAL A 202 -21.21 8.42 3.30
N LYS A 203 -22.18 8.05 2.45
CA LYS A 203 -22.83 9.04 1.60
C LYS A 203 -23.65 9.98 2.46
N GLU A 204 -23.32 11.26 2.45
CA GLU A 204 -24.13 12.31 3.06
C GLU A 204 -25.30 12.69 2.14
N ASP A 205 -26.45 13.02 2.73
CA ASP A 205 -27.61 13.49 1.97
C ASP A 205 -27.24 14.74 1.16
N ASN A 206 -27.67 14.76 -0.11
CA ASN A 206 -27.42 15.84 -1.07
C ASN A 206 -25.94 16.13 -1.43
N LYS A 207 -24.98 15.29 -1.04
CA LYS A 207 -23.60 15.40 -1.48
C LYS A 207 -23.24 14.29 -2.48
N GLU A 208 -22.30 14.60 -3.37
CA GLU A 208 -21.70 13.57 -4.21
C GLU A 208 -20.96 12.54 -3.36
N TYR A 209 -21.12 11.27 -3.71
CA TYR A 209 -20.42 10.21 -3.03
C TYR A 209 -18.95 10.20 -3.47
N PHE A 210 -18.04 10.57 -2.56
CA PHE A 210 -16.60 10.72 -2.83
C PHE A 210 -16.00 9.55 -3.62
N PRO A 211 -16.23 8.26 -3.29
CA PRO A 211 -15.68 7.14 -4.04
C PRO A 211 -16.04 7.14 -5.52
N TYR A 212 -17.24 7.58 -5.91
CA TYR A 212 -17.62 7.67 -7.32
C TYR A 212 -16.84 8.76 -8.05
N LYS A 213 -16.75 9.93 -7.43
CA LYS A 213 -15.99 11.04 -7.98
C LYS A 213 -14.51 10.69 -8.15
N ALA A 214 -13.91 10.07 -7.14
CA ALA A 214 -12.52 9.65 -7.17
C ALA A 214 -12.25 8.63 -8.28
N ILE A 215 -13.06 7.57 -8.39
CA ILE A 215 -12.87 6.53 -9.41
C ILE A 215 -13.04 7.09 -10.82
N LEU A 216 -14.02 7.97 -11.05
CA LEU A 216 -14.19 8.61 -12.37
C LEU A 216 -12.95 9.47 -12.70
N HIS A 217 -12.46 10.26 -11.75
CA HIS A 217 -11.25 11.05 -11.93
C HIS A 217 -10.03 10.17 -12.22
N PHE A 218 -9.83 9.10 -11.45
CA PHE A 218 -8.71 8.18 -11.64
C PHE A 218 -8.78 7.45 -12.99
N SER A 219 -9.99 7.16 -13.49
CA SER A 219 -10.15 6.54 -14.80
C SER A 219 -9.64 7.40 -15.96
N GLU A 220 -9.67 8.74 -15.80
CA GLU A 220 -9.11 9.68 -16.77
C GLU A 220 -7.57 9.68 -16.80
N MET A 221 -6.93 9.27 -15.70
CA MET A 221 -5.48 9.20 -15.57
C MET A 221 -4.88 7.96 -16.24
N LEU A 222 -5.67 6.90 -16.43
CA LEU A 222 -5.23 5.68 -17.06
C LEU A 222 -4.95 5.87 -18.55
N LYS A 223 -3.95 5.15 -19.08
CA LYS A 223 -3.76 4.95 -20.52
C LYS A 223 -4.82 3.99 -21.07
N GLU A 224 -4.92 3.91 -22.41
CA GLU A 224 -5.66 2.85 -23.07
C GLU A 224 -5.19 1.46 -22.63
N ASN A 225 -6.11 0.58 -22.28
CA ASN A 225 -5.90 -0.72 -21.66
C ASN A 225 -5.27 -0.68 -20.25
N GLY A 226 -5.04 0.49 -19.67
CA GLY A 226 -4.62 0.63 -18.27
C GLY A 226 -5.67 0.09 -17.31
N SER A 227 -5.26 -0.30 -16.12
CA SER A 227 -6.13 -0.96 -15.15
C SER A 227 -6.17 -0.23 -13.82
N MET A 228 -7.30 -0.33 -13.12
CA MET A 228 -7.50 0.20 -11.79
C MET A 228 -7.97 -0.92 -10.88
N ILE A 229 -7.32 -1.09 -9.72
CA ILE A 229 -7.64 -2.10 -8.73
C ILE A 229 -7.86 -1.38 -7.39
N GLY A 230 -9.10 -1.27 -6.98
CA GLY A 230 -9.47 -0.53 -5.78
C GLY A 230 -10.16 -1.40 -4.74
N ILE A 231 -9.80 -1.21 -3.47
CA ILE A 231 -10.53 -1.75 -2.33
C ILE A 231 -11.63 -0.75 -1.98
N VAL A 232 -12.88 -1.19 -2.00
CA VAL A 232 -14.06 -0.37 -1.70
C VAL A 232 -14.99 -1.10 -0.72
N ASN A 233 -15.90 -0.38 -0.07
CA ASN A 233 -16.90 -1.01 0.78
C ASN A 233 -17.82 -1.93 -0.05
N ASN A 234 -18.32 -2.99 0.54
CA ASN A 234 -19.22 -3.93 -0.15
C ASN A 234 -20.56 -3.30 -0.58
N ASP A 235 -20.99 -2.23 0.12
CA ASP A 235 -22.19 -1.44 -0.20
C ASP A 235 -21.94 -0.35 -1.28
N PHE A 236 -20.77 -0.38 -1.94
CA PHE A 236 -20.32 0.64 -2.90
C PHE A 236 -21.37 0.94 -3.98
N PHE A 237 -22.00 -0.08 -4.57
CA PHE A 237 -22.98 0.11 -5.63
C PHE A 237 -24.38 0.50 -5.15
N ASP A 238 -24.68 0.38 -3.86
CA ASP A 238 -26.01 0.69 -3.31
C ASP A 238 -26.36 2.18 -3.39
N TYR A 239 -25.33 3.04 -3.49
CA TYR A 239 -25.48 4.48 -3.61
C TYR A 239 -25.78 4.97 -5.04
N ASP A 240 -25.57 4.11 -6.06
CA ASP A 240 -25.79 4.46 -7.49
C ASP A 240 -27.22 4.13 -7.97
N LYS A 241 -28.21 4.66 -7.25
CA LYS A 241 -29.65 4.38 -7.47
C LYS A 241 -30.12 4.66 -8.90
N ASN A 242 -29.57 5.70 -9.53
CA ASN A 242 -29.91 6.12 -10.92
C ASN A 242 -28.94 5.54 -11.96
N GLN A 243 -27.98 4.74 -11.53
CA GLN A 243 -26.90 4.20 -12.38
C GLN A 243 -26.08 5.31 -13.07
N GLU A 244 -25.98 6.48 -12.52
CA GLU A 244 -25.25 7.63 -13.08
C GLU A 244 -23.74 7.37 -13.09
N PHE A 245 -23.19 6.92 -11.95
CA PHE A 245 -21.80 6.53 -11.85
C PHE A 245 -21.47 5.40 -12.83
N LYS A 246 -22.27 4.34 -12.82
CA LYS A 246 -22.06 3.20 -13.71
C LYS A 246 -22.12 3.61 -15.19
N LYS A 247 -23.09 4.43 -15.57
CA LYS A 247 -23.19 4.96 -16.93
C LYS A 247 -22.01 5.82 -17.33
N ALA A 248 -21.50 6.65 -16.40
CA ALA A 248 -20.34 7.49 -16.67
C ALA A 248 -19.07 6.64 -16.83
N LEU A 249 -18.81 5.71 -15.91
CA LEU A 249 -17.64 4.82 -15.94
C LEU A 249 -17.61 3.95 -17.21
N LEU A 250 -18.76 3.35 -17.57
CA LEU A 250 -18.85 2.41 -18.67
C LEU A 250 -18.83 3.07 -20.07
N LYS A 251 -18.60 4.38 -20.18
CA LYS A 251 -18.33 5.03 -21.46
C LYS A 251 -16.97 4.63 -22.04
N ASP A 252 -15.96 4.57 -21.17
CA ASP A 252 -14.56 4.36 -21.56
C ASP A 252 -13.90 3.17 -20.85
N CYS A 253 -14.57 2.61 -19.82
CA CYS A 253 -14.03 1.55 -18.99
C CYS A 253 -14.95 0.34 -18.92
N SER A 254 -14.39 -0.79 -18.54
CA SER A 254 -15.15 -2.01 -18.22
C SER A 254 -14.82 -2.47 -16.80
N ILE A 255 -15.82 -2.87 -16.03
CA ILE A 255 -15.63 -3.58 -14.78
C ILE A 255 -15.38 -5.04 -15.15
N ILE A 256 -14.18 -5.55 -14.85
CA ILE A 256 -13.75 -6.88 -15.24
C ILE A 256 -13.66 -7.85 -14.07
N GLY A 257 -13.65 -7.36 -12.83
CA GLY A 257 -13.59 -8.22 -11.65
C GLY A 257 -14.21 -7.60 -10.41
N LEU A 258 -14.81 -8.46 -9.60
CA LEU A 258 -15.25 -8.18 -8.23
C LEU A 258 -14.77 -9.32 -7.35
N VAL A 259 -14.01 -8.98 -6.31
CA VAL A 259 -13.49 -9.98 -5.35
C VAL A 259 -14.00 -9.63 -3.96
N GLU A 260 -14.87 -10.46 -3.43
CA GLU A 260 -15.35 -10.33 -2.04
C GLU A 260 -14.24 -10.75 -1.09
N LEU A 261 -13.89 -9.88 -0.16
CA LEU A 261 -12.83 -10.12 0.83
C LEU A 261 -13.38 -10.80 2.09
N PRO A 262 -12.56 -11.61 2.79
CA PRO A 262 -12.99 -12.25 4.04
C PRO A 262 -13.33 -11.19 5.11
N ASP A 263 -14.46 -11.36 5.78
CA ASP A 263 -14.92 -10.45 6.86
C ASP A 263 -13.90 -10.35 8.00
N SER A 264 -13.10 -11.39 8.22
CA SER A 264 -12.05 -11.42 9.25
C SER A 264 -10.95 -10.39 9.09
N LEU A 265 -10.83 -9.75 7.92
CA LEU A 265 -9.84 -8.70 7.67
C LEU A 265 -10.30 -7.31 8.14
N PHE A 266 -11.57 -7.13 8.43
CA PHE A 266 -12.12 -5.80 8.68
C PHE A 266 -12.91 -5.76 9.99
N VAL A 267 -12.66 -4.72 10.77
CA VAL A 267 -13.36 -4.51 12.06
C VAL A 267 -14.72 -3.85 11.86
N SER A 268 -14.88 -3.04 10.79
CA SER A 268 -16.08 -2.20 10.63
C SER A 268 -17.02 -2.69 9.53
N LYS A 269 -16.62 -2.55 8.28
CA LYS A 269 -17.43 -2.91 7.10
C LYS A 269 -16.71 -3.91 6.23
N PRO A 270 -17.41 -4.93 5.69
CA PRO A 270 -16.88 -5.79 4.66
C PRO A 270 -16.43 -4.95 3.44
N LYS A 271 -15.35 -5.37 2.79
CA LYS A 271 -14.82 -4.73 1.59
C LYS A 271 -14.75 -5.69 0.41
N VAL A 272 -14.71 -5.13 -0.76
CA VAL A 272 -14.51 -5.84 -2.04
C VAL A 272 -13.37 -5.21 -2.80
N ILE A 273 -12.67 -5.99 -3.62
CA ILE A 273 -11.76 -5.45 -4.63
C ILE A 273 -12.54 -5.29 -5.93
N LEU A 274 -12.52 -4.08 -6.45
CA LEU A 274 -13.09 -3.71 -7.74
C LEU A 274 -11.96 -3.63 -8.77
N VAL A 275 -12.06 -4.38 -9.86
CA VAL A 275 -11.09 -4.37 -10.96
C VAL A 275 -11.72 -3.74 -12.19
N ILE A 276 -11.15 -2.65 -12.65
CA ILE A 276 -11.60 -1.85 -13.79
C ILE A 276 -10.48 -1.79 -14.82
N GLN A 277 -10.84 -1.83 -16.09
CA GLN A 277 -9.90 -1.60 -17.19
C GLN A 277 -10.41 -0.51 -18.12
N LYS A 278 -9.54 0.41 -18.53
CA LYS A 278 -9.85 1.45 -19.51
C LYS A 278 -9.88 0.86 -20.92
N LYS A 279 -10.92 0.13 -21.18
CA LYS A 279 -11.18 -0.57 -22.43
C LYS A 279 -12.65 -0.93 -22.55
N ILE A 280 -13.21 -0.73 -23.72
CA ILE A 280 -14.52 -1.26 -24.06
C ILE A 280 -14.34 -2.57 -24.82
N TYR A 281 -14.94 -3.63 -24.33
CA TYR A 281 -14.92 -4.93 -24.98
C TYR A 281 -16.12 -5.05 -25.93
N GLU A 282 -15.88 -5.37 -27.20
CA GLU A 282 -16.93 -5.58 -28.21
C GLU A 282 -17.86 -6.72 -27.82
N ASP A 283 -17.28 -7.81 -27.36
CA ASP A 283 -18.05 -8.90 -26.75
C ASP A 283 -18.26 -8.60 -25.26
N LYS A 284 -19.50 -8.64 -24.80
CA LYS A 284 -19.82 -8.50 -23.38
C LYS A 284 -19.13 -9.60 -22.58
N LYS A 285 -17.92 -9.32 -22.12
CA LYS A 285 -17.20 -10.22 -21.21
C LYS A 285 -17.88 -10.19 -19.85
N ASN A 286 -18.16 -11.37 -19.31
CA ASN A 286 -18.64 -11.45 -17.94
C ASN A 286 -17.51 -11.04 -16.99
N CYS A 287 -17.81 -10.16 -16.04
CA CYS A 287 -16.95 -9.86 -14.91
C CYS A 287 -16.69 -11.13 -14.11
N PHE A 288 -15.43 -11.39 -13.69
CA PHE A 288 -15.22 -12.47 -12.71
C PHE A 288 -15.72 -12.00 -11.34
N MET A 289 -16.36 -12.92 -10.64
CA MET A 289 -16.87 -12.69 -9.29
C MET A 289 -16.39 -13.82 -8.42
N VAL A 290 -15.53 -13.53 -7.46
CA VAL A 290 -14.89 -14.51 -6.60
C VAL A 290 -15.01 -14.06 -5.15
N LYS A 291 -15.37 -15.00 -4.27
CA LYS A 291 -15.30 -14.80 -2.82
C LYS A 291 -14.02 -15.44 -2.30
N LEU A 292 -13.13 -14.61 -1.74
CA LEU A 292 -11.92 -15.15 -1.11
C LEU A 292 -12.24 -15.74 0.26
N PRO A 293 -11.75 -16.95 0.54
CA PRO A 293 -11.77 -17.49 1.89
C PRO A 293 -10.76 -16.76 2.77
N SER A 294 -10.71 -17.12 4.07
CA SER A 294 -9.60 -16.68 4.92
C SER A 294 -8.26 -17.03 4.29
N PHE A 295 -7.32 -16.10 4.29
CA PHE A 295 -5.96 -16.32 3.76
C PHE A 295 -5.19 -17.44 4.47
N THR A 296 -5.65 -17.86 5.65
CA THR A 296 -5.12 -19.03 6.36
C THR A 296 -5.60 -20.35 5.79
N ASN A 297 -6.69 -20.37 5.00
CA ASN A 297 -7.19 -21.56 4.31
C ASN A 297 -6.55 -21.68 2.92
N VAL A 298 -5.30 -22.13 2.89
CA VAL A 298 -4.45 -22.20 1.69
C VAL A 298 -5.12 -23.00 0.55
N LYS A 299 -5.83 -24.08 0.86
CA LYS A 299 -6.47 -24.94 -0.16
C LYS A 299 -7.59 -24.22 -0.90
N GLU A 300 -8.51 -23.61 -0.16
CA GLU A 300 -9.62 -22.86 -0.75
C GLU A 300 -9.14 -21.58 -1.44
N PHE A 301 -8.13 -20.91 -0.85
CA PHE A 301 -7.52 -19.75 -1.46
C PHE A 301 -6.90 -20.07 -2.83
N ASN A 302 -6.15 -21.16 -2.94
CA ASN A 302 -5.60 -21.62 -4.22
C ASN A 302 -6.69 -21.94 -5.24
N SER A 303 -7.84 -22.51 -4.80
CA SER A 303 -8.98 -22.74 -5.71
C SER A 303 -9.53 -21.44 -6.27
N SER A 304 -9.67 -20.41 -5.43
CA SER A 304 -10.11 -19.08 -5.88
C SER A 304 -9.11 -18.43 -6.87
N LEU A 305 -7.79 -18.61 -6.65
CA LEU A 305 -6.79 -18.15 -7.61
C LEU A 305 -6.91 -18.87 -8.95
N MET A 306 -7.16 -20.20 -8.95
CA MET A 306 -7.37 -20.96 -10.19
C MET A 306 -8.61 -20.50 -10.97
N GLU A 307 -9.70 -20.12 -10.29
CA GLU A 307 -10.90 -19.57 -10.93
C GLU A 307 -10.59 -18.23 -11.63
N ILE A 308 -9.86 -17.35 -10.95
CA ILE A 308 -9.42 -16.07 -11.50
C ILE A 308 -8.50 -16.31 -12.72
N GLU A 309 -7.54 -17.21 -12.61
CA GLU A 309 -6.60 -17.54 -13.69
C GLU A 309 -7.32 -18.10 -14.92
N ALA A 310 -8.21 -19.05 -14.73
CA ALA A 310 -9.03 -19.61 -15.81
C ALA A 310 -9.89 -18.55 -16.50
N TRP A 311 -10.36 -17.54 -15.76
CA TRP A 311 -11.09 -16.42 -16.35
C TRP A 311 -10.19 -15.56 -17.23
N PHE A 312 -8.97 -15.21 -16.77
CA PHE A 312 -8.00 -14.43 -17.56
C PHE A 312 -7.61 -15.17 -18.85
N GLU A 313 -7.32 -16.47 -18.76
CA GLU A 313 -6.96 -17.30 -19.91
C GLU A 313 -8.10 -17.36 -20.95
N LYS A 314 -9.33 -17.63 -20.46
CA LYS A 314 -10.51 -17.70 -21.33
C LYS A 314 -10.78 -16.38 -22.07
N ASN A 315 -10.54 -15.25 -21.41
CA ASN A 315 -10.86 -13.92 -21.97
C ASN A 315 -9.67 -13.28 -22.70
N LYS A 316 -8.49 -13.93 -22.72
CA LYS A 316 -7.26 -13.43 -23.38
C LYS A 316 -6.90 -12.00 -22.95
N ILE A 317 -6.92 -11.76 -21.66
CA ILE A 317 -6.52 -10.49 -21.04
C ILE A 317 -5.10 -10.62 -20.48
#